data_ea29c73d85924dbcc05301464c5e146c
#
_entry.id   ea29c73d85924dbcc05301464c5e146c
#
_cell.length_a   1.000
_cell.length_b   1.000
_cell.length_c   1.000
_cell.angle_alpha   90.00
_cell.angle_beta   90.00
_cell.angle_gamma   90.00
#
_symmetry.space_group_name_H-M   'P 1'
#
loop_
_entity.id
_entity.type
_entity.pdbx_description
1 polymer ?
#
loop_
_entity_poly.entity_id
_entity_poly.type
_entity_poly.pdbx_seq_one_letter_code
_entity_poly.pdbx_strand_id
1 'polypeptide(L)'
;MKNLFLLLIFCWSGILSGQITDAETQLKNATKTDTVKSWKKGALFNLGFSQVTLTNWAAGGNNSISGNGVANFHLTYKGKKCAWENNLVLGYGILKQNQESIQKTDDNIELTSTYGRKATENWFYSGLINFKSQFTDGFNYPNDSIQISTFLAPGYLLGAAGMNYKFKEFLTLFVSPITSKTTFVLDEKLSNSGAFGVTPDKIIRNEVGGYLRGNFKKEIMKNVKMTSSLGLFSNYIKNPENIDINWDLLILTKVNKFITVTINTNLIYDDDITITSDKNGDGINEVNGPRPQFKEIIGFGFSYKL
;
A
#
# COMPACT_ATOMS: atom_id res chain seq x y z
N MET A 1 42.64 -14.71 26.28
CA MET A 1 41.41 -15.26 25.68
C MET A 1 40.26 -14.42 26.19
N LYS A 2 39.84 -13.43 25.39
CA LYS A 2 38.78 -12.49 25.74
C LYS A 2 37.66 -12.72 24.78
N ASN A 3 36.56 -13.28 25.25
CA ASN A 3 35.35 -13.47 24.50
C ASN A 3 34.65 -12.11 24.35
N LEU A 4 34.64 -11.59 23.14
CA LEU A 4 33.93 -10.38 22.74
C LEU A 4 32.48 -10.77 22.47
N PHE A 5 31.60 -10.54 23.43
CA PHE A 5 30.15 -10.57 23.22
C PHE A 5 29.77 -9.30 22.49
N LEU A 6 29.49 -9.41 21.19
CA LEU A 6 28.94 -8.33 20.39
C LEU A 6 27.45 -8.27 20.68
N LEU A 7 27.06 -7.39 21.60
CA LEU A 7 25.66 -7.03 21.83
C LEU A 7 25.28 -6.01 20.74
N LEU A 8 24.59 -6.47 19.73
CA LEU A 8 23.92 -5.59 18.76
C LEU A 8 22.75 -4.89 19.48
N ILE A 9 23.03 -3.71 20.03
CA ILE A 9 21.98 -2.79 20.47
C ILE A 9 21.43 -2.12 19.20
N PHE A 10 20.30 -2.63 18.72
CA PHE A 10 19.46 -1.93 17.78
C PHE A 10 18.89 -0.70 18.49
N CYS A 11 19.38 0.48 18.12
CA CYS A 11 18.70 1.73 18.47
C CYS A 11 17.36 1.77 17.72
N TRP A 12 16.31 1.47 18.44
CA TRP A 12 14.95 1.46 17.96
C TRP A 12 14.34 2.85 18.12
N SER A 13 14.48 3.67 17.11
CA SER A 13 13.55 4.77 16.91
C SER A 13 12.24 4.17 16.38
N GLY A 14 11.42 3.70 17.30
CA GLY A 14 10.17 3.03 16.96
C GLY A 14 9.12 4.01 16.49
N ILE A 15 9.00 4.20 15.18
CA ILE A 15 7.74 4.63 14.59
C ILE A 15 6.95 3.35 14.36
N LEU A 16 6.08 3.02 15.31
CA LEU A 16 5.11 1.93 15.18
C LEU A 16 3.97 2.41 14.29
N SER A 17 4.15 2.27 13.00
CA SER A 17 3.06 2.44 12.04
C SER A 17 2.38 1.09 11.84
N GLY A 18 1.09 1.10 11.93
CA GLY A 18 0.26 -0.06 12.10
C GLY A 18 0.09 -0.96 10.89
N GLN A 19 -0.46 -2.04 11.23
CA GLN A 19 -0.61 -3.28 10.48
C GLN A 19 -1.63 -3.17 9.35
N ILE A 20 -1.19 -3.46 8.15
CA ILE A 20 -2.08 -3.64 7.00
C ILE A 20 -1.94 -5.09 6.52
N THR A 21 -3.06 -5.76 6.26
CA THR A 21 -3.24 -6.80 5.27
C THR A 21 -3.19 -8.28 5.62
N ASP A 22 -3.65 -8.69 6.79
CA ASP A 22 -4.06 -10.08 6.99
C ASP A 22 -5.34 -10.43 6.25
N ALA A 23 -6.13 -9.43 6.02
CA ALA A 23 -7.44 -9.47 5.44
C ALA A 23 -7.48 -10.08 4.05
N GLU A 24 -6.67 -9.58 3.15
CA GLU A 24 -6.68 -10.03 1.76
C GLU A 24 -6.25 -11.49 1.64
N THR A 25 -5.33 -11.92 2.52
CA THR A 25 -4.80 -13.28 2.49
C THR A 25 -5.77 -14.31 3.06
N GLN A 26 -6.49 -13.97 4.13
CA GLN A 26 -7.43 -14.90 4.75
C GLN A 26 -8.74 -15.03 3.97
N LEU A 27 -9.20 -13.96 3.34
CA LEU A 27 -10.41 -13.98 2.52
C LEU A 27 -10.25 -14.80 1.23
N LYS A 28 -9.08 -14.70 0.57
CA LYS A 28 -8.77 -15.52 -0.62
C LYS A 28 -8.68 -17.02 -0.31
N ASN A 29 -8.34 -17.42 0.91
CA ASN A 29 -8.30 -18.84 1.30
C ASN A 29 -9.68 -19.42 1.65
N ALA A 30 -10.67 -18.60 1.97
CA ALA A 30 -12.06 -19.04 2.18
C ALA A 30 -12.75 -19.43 0.87
N THR A 31 -12.08 -19.26 -0.28
CA THR A 31 -12.64 -19.51 -1.60
C THR A 31 -12.30 -20.89 -2.19
N LYS A 32 -11.80 -21.84 -1.40
CA LYS A 32 -11.71 -23.24 -1.85
C LYS A 32 -13.07 -23.90 -1.64
N THR A 33 -13.81 -24.09 -2.66
CA THR A 33 -14.69 -25.20 -3.04
C THR A 33 -15.87 -24.76 -3.90
N ASP A 34 -16.03 -25.49 -5.01
CA ASP A 34 -17.24 -25.82 -5.78
C ASP A 34 -17.95 -24.80 -6.68
N THR A 35 -18.12 -25.30 -7.83
CA THR A 35 -18.90 -25.19 -9.06
C THR A 35 -20.27 -24.49 -9.04
N VAL A 36 -20.64 -23.70 -8.08
CA VAL A 36 -21.92 -22.98 -8.03
C VAL A 36 -21.70 -21.50 -8.27
N LYS A 37 -22.47 -20.91 -9.20
CA LYS A 37 -22.57 -19.47 -9.36
C LYS A 37 -22.92 -18.83 -8.02
N SER A 38 -21.98 -18.24 -7.32
CA SER A 38 -22.24 -17.63 -6.02
C SER A 38 -21.35 -16.44 -5.74
N TRP A 39 -21.91 -15.47 -5.03
CA TRP A 39 -21.18 -14.41 -4.40
C TRP A 39 -20.59 -14.86 -3.07
N LYS A 40 -19.32 -14.61 -2.87
CA LYS A 40 -18.66 -14.75 -1.58
C LYS A 40 -18.25 -13.38 -1.09
N LYS A 41 -18.59 -13.08 0.14
CA LYS A 41 -18.25 -11.81 0.80
C LYS A 41 -17.45 -12.10 2.07
N GLY A 42 -16.62 -11.16 2.47
CA GLY A 42 -15.93 -11.21 3.73
C GLY A 42 -15.42 -9.83 4.10
N ALA A 43 -15.23 -9.65 5.39
CA ALA A 43 -14.62 -8.47 5.95
C ALA A 43 -13.57 -8.87 6.98
N LEU A 44 -12.52 -8.08 7.09
CA LEU A 44 -11.53 -8.23 8.14
C LEU A 44 -11.18 -6.86 8.69
N PHE A 45 -11.12 -6.77 9.99
CA PHE A 45 -10.72 -5.59 10.72
C PHE A 45 -9.45 -5.90 11.50
N ASN A 46 -8.52 -4.97 11.46
CA ASN A 46 -7.29 -5.04 12.23
C ASN A 46 -7.11 -3.72 12.99
N LEU A 47 -6.81 -3.80 14.26
CA LEU A 47 -6.54 -2.66 15.12
C LEU A 47 -5.20 -2.87 15.80
N GLY A 48 -4.33 -1.87 15.70
CA GLY A 48 -3.05 -1.80 16.38
C GLY A 48 -3.03 -0.64 17.36
N PHE A 49 -2.38 -0.84 18.49
CA PHE A 49 -2.16 0.18 19.51
C PHE A 49 -0.76 0.08 20.08
N SER A 50 -0.11 1.20 20.30
CA SER A 50 1.18 1.27 20.98
C SER A 50 1.25 2.47 21.90
N GLN A 51 1.90 2.28 23.04
CA GLN A 51 2.15 3.35 24.01
C GLN A 51 3.55 3.23 24.58
N VAL A 52 4.24 4.37 24.66
CA VAL A 52 5.50 4.53 25.38
C VAL A 52 5.30 5.58 26.47
N THR A 53 5.58 5.21 27.71
CA THR A 53 5.50 6.12 28.86
C THR A 53 6.84 6.09 29.59
N LEU A 54 7.47 7.25 29.70
CA LEU A 54 8.75 7.47 30.35
C LEU A 54 8.55 8.40 31.53
N THR A 55 8.96 7.93 32.72
CA THR A 55 8.92 8.73 33.94
C THR A 55 10.32 8.69 34.56
N ASN A 56 10.96 9.87 34.67
CA ASN A 56 12.32 10.00 35.20
C ASN A 56 13.36 9.11 34.47
N TRP A 57 13.17 8.91 33.16
CA TRP A 57 14.01 8.05 32.34
C TRP A 57 15.26 8.80 31.87
N ALA A 58 16.43 8.50 32.45
CA ALA A 58 17.68 9.23 32.24
C ALA A 58 18.29 9.03 30.85
N ALA A 59 17.95 7.91 30.15
CA ALA A 59 18.51 7.62 28.84
C ALA A 59 17.85 8.40 27.67
N GLY A 60 16.89 9.29 27.96
CA GLY A 60 16.17 10.06 26.93
C GLY A 60 15.06 9.27 26.25
N GLY A 61 14.34 9.92 25.34
CA GLY A 61 13.20 9.36 24.61
C GLY A 61 11.95 10.22 24.75
N ASN A 62 10.91 9.88 24.01
CA ASN A 62 9.63 10.62 23.99
C ASN A 62 8.49 9.73 24.47
N ASN A 63 7.61 10.28 25.27
CA ASN A 63 6.31 9.67 25.50
C ASN A 63 5.52 9.66 24.20
N SER A 64 4.91 8.55 23.86
CA SER A 64 4.11 8.45 22.66
C SER A 64 2.91 7.53 22.83
N ILE A 65 1.87 7.83 22.07
CA ILE A 65 0.70 6.98 21.90
C ILE A 65 0.38 6.92 20.42
N SER A 66 0.19 5.73 19.89
CA SER A 66 -0.21 5.54 18.50
C SER A 66 -1.32 4.51 18.39
N GLY A 67 -2.17 4.71 17.40
CA GLY A 67 -3.22 3.79 17.02
C GLY A 67 -3.39 3.75 15.52
N ASN A 68 -3.72 2.58 15.01
CA ASN A 68 -4.03 2.40 13.60
C ASN A 68 -5.15 1.38 13.43
N GLY A 69 -5.93 1.57 12.38
CA GLY A 69 -7.00 0.67 11.99
C GLY A 69 -6.97 0.38 10.51
N VAL A 70 -7.23 -0.87 10.13
CA VAL A 70 -7.43 -1.29 8.75
C VAL A 70 -8.71 -2.10 8.64
N ALA A 71 -9.55 -1.73 7.67
CA ALA A 71 -10.70 -2.50 7.26
C ALA A 71 -10.51 -2.98 5.81
N ASN A 72 -10.71 -4.26 5.59
CA ASN A 72 -10.66 -4.83 4.25
C ASN A 72 -11.98 -5.55 3.97
N PHE A 73 -12.63 -5.18 2.87
CA PHE A 73 -13.86 -5.77 2.40
C PHE A 73 -13.59 -6.49 1.08
N HIS A 74 -14.02 -7.71 1.00
CA HIS A 74 -13.85 -8.53 -0.20
C HIS A 74 -15.19 -9.09 -0.67
N LEU A 75 -15.44 -8.93 -1.98
CA LEU A 75 -16.63 -9.43 -2.64
C LEU A 75 -16.23 -10.13 -3.95
N THR A 76 -16.41 -11.44 -4.02
CA THR A 76 -16.03 -12.25 -5.17
C THR A 76 -17.24 -12.97 -5.75
N TYR A 77 -17.41 -12.86 -7.05
CA TYR A 77 -18.31 -13.69 -7.83
C TYR A 77 -17.53 -14.74 -8.61
N LYS A 78 -17.93 -16.00 -8.53
CA LYS A 78 -17.39 -17.07 -9.37
C LYS A 78 -18.52 -17.69 -10.20
N GLY A 79 -18.42 -17.56 -11.51
CA GLY A 79 -19.26 -18.22 -12.48
C GLY A 79 -18.52 -19.35 -13.19
N LYS A 80 -19.23 -20.09 -14.05
CA LYS A 80 -18.62 -21.21 -14.83
C LYS A 80 -17.49 -20.73 -15.75
N LYS A 81 -17.61 -19.53 -16.34
CA LYS A 81 -16.66 -18.98 -17.33
C LYS A 81 -16.13 -17.59 -16.95
N CYS A 82 -16.52 -17.03 -15.82
CA CYS A 82 -16.09 -15.70 -15.40
C CYS A 82 -15.90 -15.63 -13.90
N ALA A 83 -15.07 -14.68 -13.46
CA ALA A 83 -14.90 -14.32 -12.08
C ALA A 83 -14.89 -12.79 -11.98
N TRP A 84 -15.42 -12.25 -10.89
CA TRP A 84 -15.36 -10.83 -10.57
C TRP A 84 -14.93 -10.67 -9.13
N GLU A 85 -13.81 -10.04 -8.93
CA GLU A 85 -13.19 -9.86 -7.63
C GLU A 85 -13.16 -8.36 -7.33
N ASN A 86 -13.71 -7.98 -6.17
CA ASN A 86 -13.68 -6.61 -5.68
C ASN A 86 -13.04 -6.61 -4.31
N ASN A 87 -12.16 -5.66 -4.07
CA ASN A 87 -11.45 -5.49 -2.81
C ASN A 87 -11.42 -4.01 -2.45
N LEU A 88 -11.88 -3.66 -1.24
CA LEU A 88 -11.81 -2.32 -0.68
C LEU A 88 -10.96 -2.37 0.59
N VAL A 89 -9.89 -1.63 0.59
CA VAL A 89 -8.99 -1.46 1.74
C VAL A 89 -9.10 -0.03 2.24
N LEU A 90 -9.38 0.13 3.52
CA LEU A 90 -9.41 1.39 4.22
C LEU A 90 -8.41 1.32 5.37
N GLY A 91 -7.47 2.24 5.44
CA GLY A 91 -6.46 2.31 6.49
C GLY A 91 -6.38 3.71 7.06
N TYR A 92 -6.22 3.82 8.39
CA TYR A 92 -5.97 5.09 9.05
C TYR A 92 -5.12 4.89 10.29
N GLY A 93 -4.11 5.75 10.47
CA GLY A 93 -3.21 5.68 11.61
C GLY A 93 -2.83 7.06 12.13
N ILE A 94 -2.68 7.16 13.44
CA ILE A 94 -2.31 8.39 14.14
C ILE A 94 -1.22 8.10 15.18
N LEU A 95 -0.41 9.13 15.43
CA LEU A 95 0.63 9.14 16.44
C LEU A 95 0.58 10.49 17.18
N LYS A 96 0.73 10.46 18.50
CA LYS A 96 1.00 11.65 19.30
C LYS A 96 2.27 11.43 20.11
N GLN A 97 3.21 12.36 20.02
CA GLN A 97 4.45 12.35 20.78
C GLN A 97 4.52 13.56 21.70
N ASN A 98 4.78 13.34 22.97
CA ASN A 98 4.86 14.43 23.98
C ASN A 98 3.68 15.39 23.89
N GLN A 99 3.96 16.69 23.70
CA GLN A 99 2.98 17.76 23.54
C GLN A 99 2.79 18.20 22.09
N GLU A 100 3.37 17.45 21.12
CA GLU A 100 3.21 17.75 19.70
C GLU A 100 1.76 17.52 19.26
N SER A 101 1.40 18.09 18.12
CA SER A 101 0.11 17.84 17.46
C SER A 101 -0.01 16.37 17.05
N ILE A 102 -1.24 15.91 16.87
CA ILE A 102 -1.49 14.56 16.36
C ILE A 102 -1.00 14.47 14.92
N GLN A 103 -0.11 13.51 14.68
CA GLN A 103 0.47 13.25 13.37
C GLN A 103 -0.24 12.07 12.72
N LYS A 104 -0.48 12.17 11.44
CA LYS A 104 -0.98 11.08 10.61
C LYS A 104 0.17 10.14 10.24
N THR A 105 0.02 8.86 10.52
CA THR A 105 1.03 7.83 10.24
C THR A 105 0.65 6.92 9.08
N ASP A 106 -0.66 6.77 8.83
CA ASP A 106 -1.20 6.02 7.70
C ASP A 106 -2.54 6.63 7.28
N ASP A 107 -2.83 6.59 5.97
CA ASP A 107 -4.08 7.09 5.43
C ASP A 107 -4.24 6.52 4.02
N ASN A 108 -5.16 5.59 3.84
CA ASN A 108 -5.32 4.87 2.60
C ASN A 108 -6.77 4.52 2.32
N ILE A 109 -7.19 4.83 1.11
CA ILE A 109 -8.42 4.32 0.49
C ILE A 109 -7.98 3.61 -0.78
N GLU A 110 -8.20 2.32 -0.91
CA GLU A 110 -7.92 1.59 -2.14
C GLU A 110 -9.07 0.66 -2.50
N LEU A 111 -9.63 0.90 -3.69
CA LEU A 111 -10.64 0.02 -4.30
C LEU A 111 -10.04 -0.63 -5.54
N THR A 112 -10.01 -1.96 -5.56
CA THR A 112 -9.62 -2.74 -6.74
C THR A 112 -10.79 -3.60 -7.19
N SER A 113 -11.13 -3.53 -8.47
CA SER A 113 -12.14 -4.37 -9.11
C SER A 113 -11.53 -5.05 -10.33
N THR A 114 -11.59 -6.38 -10.38
CA THR A 114 -11.04 -7.17 -11.47
C THR A 114 -12.09 -8.14 -11.99
N TYR A 115 -12.49 -7.97 -13.23
CA TYR A 115 -13.34 -8.91 -13.95
C TYR A 115 -12.51 -9.77 -14.89
N GLY A 116 -12.75 -11.07 -14.89
CA GLY A 116 -12.06 -12.01 -15.77
C GLY A 116 -13.03 -12.99 -16.44
N ARG A 117 -12.90 -13.19 -17.75
CA ARG A 117 -13.60 -14.22 -18.52
C ARG A 117 -12.61 -15.27 -19.01
N LYS A 118 -12.89 -16.53 -18.74
CA LYS A 118 -12.02 -17.67 -19.10
C LYS A 118 -11.84 -17.72 -20.63
N ALA A 119 -10.59 -17.65 -21.08
CA ALA A 119 -10.17 -17.84 -22.46
C ALA A 119 -9.70 -19.28 -22.67
N THR A 120 -8.75 -19.76 -21.86
CA THR A 120 -8.28 -21.14 -21.81
C THR A 120 -8.23 -21.63 -20.36
N GLU A 121 -7.55 -22.73 -20.07
CA GLU A 121 -7.45 -23.28 -18.71
C GLU A 121 -6.81 -22.29 -17.74
N ASN A 122 -5.75 -21.61 -18.15
CA ASN A 122 -4.96 -20.72 -17.31
C ASN A 122 -5.06 -19.24 -17.72
N TRP A 123 -5.62 -18.92 -18.88
CA TRP A 123 -5.73 -17.57 -19.40
C TRP A 123 -7.15 -17.03 -19.30
N PHE A 124 -7.26 -15.75 -18.91
CA PHE A 124 -8.51 -15.03 -18.77
C PHE A 124 -8.39 -13.66 -19.48
N TYR A 125 -9.36 -13.31 -20.32
CA TYR A 125 -9.57 -11.92 -20.71
C TYR A 125 -9.99 -11.15 -19.47
N SER A 126 -9.31 -10.07 -19.15
CA SER A 126 -9.54 -9.37 -17.88
C SER A 126 -9.54 -7.86 -18.02
N GLY A 127 -10.45 -7.22 -17.29
CA GLY A 127 -10.46 -5.79 -17.03
C GLY A 127 -10.17 -5.53 -15.56
N LEU A 128 -9.40 -4.49 -15.29
CA LEU A 128 -9.03 -4.06 -13.95
C LEU A 128 -9.32 -2.58 -13.79
N ILE A 129 -9.93 -2.22 -12.68
CA ILE A 129 -10.06 -0.83 -12.21
C ILE A 129 -9.43 -0.78 -10.81
N ASN A 130 -8.53 0.15 -10.59
CA ASN A 130 -7.98 0.44 -9.28
C ASN A 130 -8.11 1.93 -9.00
N PHE A 131 -8.65 2.26 -7.85
CA PHE A 131 -8.75 3.63 -7.35
C PHE A 131 -8.03 3.73 -6.03
N LYS A 132 -7.17 4.76 -5.88
CA LYS A 132 -6.45 5.05 -4.63
C LYS A 132 -6.61 6.52 -4.26
N SER A 133 -6.76 6.79 -2.97
CA SER A 133 -6.73 8.13 -2.38
C SER A 133 -6.47 8.04 -0.88
N GLN A 134 -6.68 9.12 -0.16
CA GLN A 134 -6.59 9.25 1.29
C GLN A 134 -7.82 9.98 1.84
N PHE A 135 -8.01 9.98 3.17
CA PHE A 135 -9.17 10.59 3.82
C PHE A 135 -8.93 12.06 4.20
N THR A 136 -7.73 12.37 4.72
CA THR A 136 -7.43 13.62 5.41
C THR A 136 -6.16 14.28 4.93
N ASP A 137 -5.93 15.51 5.38
CA ASP A 137 -4.73 16.27 5.07
C ASP A 137 -3.47 15.56 5.55
N GLY A 138 -2.42 15.65 4.77
CA GLY A 138 -1.08 15.21 5.12
C GLY A 138 -0.13 16.39 5.20
N PHE A 139 0.81 16.32 6.14
CA PHE A 139 1.78 17.37 6.41
C PHE A 139 3.18 16.78 6.48
N ASN A 140 4.19 17.61 6.29
CA ASN A 140 5.59 17.22 6.46
C ASN A 140 6.02 17.45 7.91
N TYR A 141 5.55 16.56 8.81
CA TYR A 141 5.80 16.69 10.23
C TYR A 141 7.28 16.81 10.61
N PRO A 142 7.62 17.60 11.68
CA PRO A 142 6.72 18.18 12.66
C PRO A 142 5.99 19.45 12.22
N ASN A 143 6.26 19.97 11.01
CA ASN A 143 5.56 21.13 10.47
C ASN A 143 4.16 20.71 9.99
N ASP A 144 3.13 21.18 10.67
CA ASP A 144 1.72 20.96 10.36
C ASP A 144 1.03 22.17 9.68
N SER A 145 1.83 23.16 9.25
CA SER A 145 1.33 24.36 8.58
C SER A 145 1.31 24.24 7.06
N ILE A 146 2.17 23.37 6.50
CA ILE A 146 2.27 23.15 5.05
C ILE A 146 1.65 21.82 4.69
N GLN A 147 0.47 21.88 4.11
CA GLN A 147 -0.24 20.72 3.57
C GLN A 147 0.49 20.20 2.34
N ILE A 148 0.78 18.90 2.31
CA ILE A 148 1.44 18.22 1.18
C ILE A 148 0.50 17.23 0.46
N SER A 149 -0.64 16.88 1.05
CA SER A 149 -1.65 16.02 0.44
C SER A 149 -3.00 16.15 1.13
N THR A 150 -4.10 15.79 0.44
CA THR A 150 -5.45 15.72 0.99
C THR A 150 -6.32 14.73 0.20
N PHE A 151 -7.61 14.62 0.52
CA PHE A 151 -8.54 13.79 -0.25
C PHE A 151 -8.56 14.18 -1.73
N LEU A 152 -8.36 13.20 -2.64
CA LEU A 152 -8.20 13.40 -4.08
C LEU A 152 -7.07 14.37 -4.49
N ALA A 153 -6.11 14.59 -3.61
CA ALA A 153 -4.87 15.30 -3.90
C ALA A 153 -3.69 14.64 -3.14
N PRO A 154 -3.20 13.45 -3.62
CA PRO A 154 -3.57 12.80 -4.90
C PRO A 154 -4.77 11.83 -4.82
N GLY A 155 -5.48 11.73 -5.94
CA GLY A 155 -6.33 10.60 -6.26
C GLY A 155 -5.79 9.89 -7.51
N TYR A 156 -5.75 8.58 -7.53
CA TYR A 156 -5.28 7.79 -8.67
C TYR A 156 -6.38 6.86 -9.15
N LEU A 157 -6.66 6.87 -10.44
CA LEU A 157 -7.57 5.94 -11.09
C LEU A 157 -6.83 5.23 -12.22
N LEU A 158 -6.72 3.91 -12.12
CA LEU A 158 -6.13 3.08 -13.15
C LEU A 158 -7.20 2.17 -13.74
N GLY A 159 -7.38 2.24 -15.06
CA GLY A 159 -8.24 1.36 -15.84
C GLY A 159 -7.40 0.58 -16.85
N ALA A 160 -7.47 -0.75 -16.83
CA ALA A 160 -6.65 -1.61 -17.66
C ALA A 160 -7.47 -2.74 -18.29
N ALA A 161 -7.22 -3.02 -19.57
CA ALA A 161 -7.80 -4.14 -20.29
C ALA A 161 -6.70 -5.03 -20.87
N GLY A 162 -6.76 -6.33 -20.58
CA GLY A 162 -5.69 -7.24 -20.95
C GLY A 162 -6.00 -8.70 -20.67
N MET A 163 -4.96 -9.46 -20.38
CA MET A 163 -5.05 -10.87 -20.08
C MET A 163 -4.41 -11.20 -18.73
N ASN A 164 -5.06 -12.08 -18.00
CA ASN A 164 -4.58 -12.58 -16.73
C ASN A 164 -4.21 -14.06 -16.87
N TYR A 165 -2.96 -14.39 -16.57
CA TYR A 165 -2.46 -15.75 -16.51
C TYR A 165 -2.43 -16.23 -15.07
N LYS A 166 -3.04 -17.36 -14.78
CA LYS A 166 -3.04 -17.99 -13.45
C LYS A 166 -2.17 -19.23 -13.48
N PHE A 167 -1.02 -19.16 -12.78
CA PHE A 167 -0.15 -20.32 -12.61
C PHE A 167 -0.39 -20.91 -11.22
N LYS A 168 -1.06 -22.07 -11.20
CA LYS A 168 -1.52 -22.72 -9.97
C LYS A 168 -2.33 -21.72 -9.11
N GLU A 169 -2.24 -21.83 -7.78
CA GLU A 169 -2.99 -20.99 -6.85
C GLU A 169 -2.16 -19.85 -6.25
N PHE A 170 -0.86 -19.80 -6.57
CA PHE A 170 0.07 -18.91 -5.88
C PHE A 170 0.65 -17.77 -6.73
N LEU A 171 0.51 -17.83 -8.07
CA LEU A 171 1.03 -16.80 -8.95
C LEU A 171 -0.01 -16.40 -9.99
N THR A 172 -0.22 -15.10 -10.12
CA THR A 172 -1.01 -14.52 -11.21
C THR A 172 -0.21 -13.43 -11.89
N LEU A 173 -0.31 -13.36 -13.21
CA LEU A 173 0.35 -12.36 -14.05
C LEU A 173 -0.71 -11.69 -14.93
N PHE A 174 -0.93 -10.41 -14.73
CA PHE A 174 -1.81 -9.60 -15.56
C PHE A 174 -0.98 -8.73 -16.50
N VAL A 175 -1.27 -8.82 -17.78
CA VAL A 175 -0.62 -8.04 -18.83
C VAL A 175 -1.69 -7.22 -19.54
N SER A 176 -1.51 -5.92 -19.56
CA SER A 176 -2.41 -4.99 -20.23
C SER A 176 -1.65 -4.11 -21.22
N PRO A 177 -1.90 -4.26 -22.51
CA PRO A 177 -1.32 -3.36 -23.52
C PRO A 177 -2.06 -2.01 -23.57
N ILE A 178 -3.25 -1.92 -22.98
CA ILE A 178 -4.07 -0.70 -22.99
C ILE A 178 -4.47 -0.41 -21.56
N THR A 179 -3.81 0.60 -20.98
CA THR A 179 -4.05 1.06 -19.61
C THR A 179 -4.12 2.58 -19.61
N SER A 180 -5.11 3.11 -18.91
CA SER A 180 -5.21 4.53 -18.59
C SER A 180 -4.90 4.72 -17.10
N LYS A 181 -3.97 5.60 -16.78
CA LYS A 181 -3.64 6.05 -15.42
C LYS A 181 -4.01 7.53 -15.33
N THR A 182 -4.94 7.87 -14.46
CA THR A 182 -5.40 9.25 -14.23
C THR A 182 -5.02 9.65 -12.83
N THR A 183 -4.30 10.75 -12.69
CA THR A 183 -3.96 11.38 -11.41
C THR A 183 -4.83 12.61 -11.23
N PHE A 184 -5.51 12.70 -10.08
CA PHE A 184 -6.31 13.84 -9.66
C PHE A 184 -5.57 14.61 -8.57
N VAL A 185 -5.58 15.95 -8.66
CA VAL A 185 -5.09 16.86 -7.62
C VAL A 185 -6.11 17.96 -7.49
N LEU A 186 -7.16 17.71 -6.70
CA LEU A 186 -8.31 18.63 -6.59
C LEU A 186 -8.07 19.79 -5.62
N ASP A 187 -7.00 19.77 -4.87
CA ASP A 187 -6.59 20.91 -4.04
C ASP A 187 -5.90 21.97 -4.91
N GLU A 188 -6.36 23.20 -4.81
CA GLU A 188 -5.89 24.32 -5.63
C GLU A 188 -4.41 24.64 -5.39
N LYS A 189 -3.95 24.66 -4.13
CA LYS A 189 -2.56 24.97 -3.80
C LYS A 189 -1.61 23.91 -4.34
N LEU A 190 -1.99 22.65 -4.17
CA LEU A 190 -1.19 21.50 -4.64
C LEU A 190 -1.18 21.44 -6.18
N SER A 191 -2.32 21.71 -6.84
CA SER A 191 -2.37 21.72 -8.31
C SER A 191 -1.54 22.87 -8.89
N ASN A 192 -1.62 24.06 -8.32
CA ASN A 192 -0.85 25.23 -8.76
C ASN A 192 0.67 25.03 -8.60
N SER A 193 1.08 24.24 -7.60
CA SER A 193 2.49 23.86 -7.43
C SER A 193 2.96 22.72 -8.33
N GLY A 194 2.08 22.10 -9.11
CA GLY A 194 2.39 20.92 -9.93
C GLY A 194 2.63 19.65 -9.12
N ALA A 195 2.06 19.56 -7.92
CA ALA A 195 2.20 18.38 -7.06
C ALA A 195 1.74 17.11 -7.77
N PHE A 196 2.35 15.97 -7.43
CA PHE A 196 2.05 14.65 -8.00
C PHE A 196 2.15 14.56 -9.53
N GLY A 197 2.97 15.44 -10.14
CA GLY A 197 3.27 15.45 -11.58
C GLY A 197 2.17 16.01 -12.46
N VAL A 198 1.15 16.70 -11.92
CA VAL A 198 0.22 17.47 -12.75
C VAL A 198 0.92 18.71 -13.28
N THR A 199 0.52 19.20 -14.44
CA THR A 199 0.96 20.51 -14.91
C THR A 199 0.43 21.58 -13.96
N PRO A 200 1.23 22.60 -13.56
CA PRO A 200 0.74 23.70 -12.74
C PRO A 200 -0.60 24.25 -13.25
N ASP A 201 -1.51 24.56 -12.35
CA ASP A 201 -2.90 24.99 -12.60
C ASP A 201 -3.81 23.93 -13.25
N LYS A 202 -3.34 22.67 -13.36
CA LYS A 202 -4.16 21.55 -13.83
C LYS A 202 -4.45 20.58 -12.69
N ILE A 203 -5.71 20.16 -12.59
CA ILE A 203 -6.19 19.23 -11.56
C ILE A 203 -6.15 17.76 -11.99
N ILE A 204 -5.81 17.49 -13.25
CA ILE A 204 -5.83 16.14 -13.82
C ILE A 204 -4.59 15.93 -14.70
N ARG A 205 -3.95 14.76 -14.54
CA ARG A 205 -2.95 14.22 -15.45
C ARG A 205 -3.44 12.87 -15.96
N ASN A 206 -3.48 12.69 -17.29
CA ASN A 206 -3.86 11.44 -17.93
C ASN A 206 -2.64 10.83 -18.64
N GLU A 207 -2.45 9.54 -18.44
CA GLU A 207 -1.40 8.76 -19.05
C GLU A 207 -2.00 7.51 -19.69
N VAL A 208 -1.50 7.13 -20.84
CA VAL A 208 -1.91 5.90 -21.55
C VAL A 208 -0.66 5.06 -21.78
N GLY A 209 -0.74 3.77 -21.43
CA GLY A 209 0.45 2.96 -21.47
C GLY A 209 0.20 1.47 -21.36
N GLY A 210 1.30 0.73 -21.20
CA GLY A 210 1.33 -0.68 -20.87
C GLY A 210 1.41 -0.91 -19.38
N TYR A 211 0.76 -1.97 -18.90
CA TYR A 211 0.79 -2.35 -17.50
C TYR A 211 1.02 -3.85 -17.32
N LEU A 212 1.95 -4.18 -16.46
CA LEU A 212 2.24 -5.53 -16.03
C LEU A 212 2.05 -5.63 -14.53
N ARG A 213 1.26 -6.59 -14.05
CA ARG A 213 1.12 -6.85 -12.61
C ARG A 213 1.34 -8.32 -12.30
N GLY A 214 2.33 -8.59 -11.46
CA GLY A 214 2.60 -9.91 -10.89
C GLY A 214 2.10 -9.98 -9.45
N ASN A 215 1.31 -11.00 -9.11
CA ASN A 215 0.92 -11.26 -7.72
C ASN A 215 1.38 -12.67 -7.35
N PHE A 216 2.19 -12.76 -6.31
CA PHE A 216 2.65 -14.00 -5.70
C PHE A 216 2.08 -14.12 -4.30
N LYS A 217 1.55 -15.29 -3.97
CA LYS A 217 0.97 -15.57 -2.65
C LYS A 217 1.15 -17.02 -2.29
N LYS A 218 1.93 -17.27 -1.25
CA LYS A 218 2.24 -18.63 -0.80
C LYS A 218 2.54 -18.68 0.69
N GLU A 219 2.19 -19.78 1.32
CA GLU A 219 2.75 -20.14 2.62
C GLU A 219 4.16 -20.69 2.37
N ILE A 220 5.18 -19.89 2.72
CA ILE A 220 6.59 -20.20 2.45
C ILE A 220 7.20 -21.08 3.54
N MET A 221 6.66 -21.00 4.76
CA MET A 221 6.98 -21.83 5.92
C MET A 221 5.71 -22.07 6.74
N LYS A 222 5.75 -23.04 7.66
CA LYS A 222 4.62 -23.28 8.59
C LYS A 222 4.27 -21.99 9.32
N ASN A 223 3.02 -21.56 9.21
CA ASN A 223 2.47 -20.32 9.79
C ASN A 223 3.07 -19.00 9.21
N VAL A 224 3.91 -19.06 8.17
CA VAL A 224 4.48 -17.87 7.52
C VAL A 224 3.94 -17.77 6.09
N LYS A 225 3.17 -16.73 5.83
CA LYS A 225 2.63 -16.43 4.51
C LYS A 225 3.32 -15.24 3.92
N MET A 226 3.65 -15.33 2.65
CA MET A 226 4.20 -14.25 1.85
C MET A 226 3.21 -13.87 0.76
N THR A 227 2.93 -12.59 0.65
CA THR A 227 2.19 -12.00 -0.46
C THR A 227 3.06 -10.90 -1.05
N SER A 228 3.28 -10.94 -2.37
CA SER A 228 4.01 -9.91 -3.09
C SER A 228 3.21 -9.48 -4.30
N SER A 229 3.09 -8.19 -4.54
CA SER A 229 2.44 -7.58 -5.69
C SER A 229 3.40 -6.59 -6.34
N LEU A 230 3.79 -6.84 -7.57
CA LEU A 230 4.65 -5.96 -8.36
C LEU A 230 3.84 -5.42 -9.54
N GLY A 231 3.67 -4.12 -9.62
CA GLY A 231 3.07 -3.40 -10.73
C GLY A 231 4.13 -2.59 -11.47
N LEU A 232 4.16 -2.70 -12.78
CA LEU A 232 5.02 -1.95 -13.68
C LEU A 232 4.15 -1.23 -14.71
N PHE A 233 4.33 0.08 -14.85
CA PHE A 233 3.62 0.88 -15.85
C PHE A 233 4.63 1.64 -16.71
N SER A 234 4.39 1.66 -18.01
CA SER A 234 5.18 2.45 -18.98
C SER A 234 4.22 3.34 -19.77
N ASN A 235 4.48 4.65 -19.74
CA ASN A 235 3.68 5.65 -20.46
C ASN A 235 4.11 5.67 -21.93
N TYR A 236 3.20 5.33 -22.85
CA TYR A 236 3.51 5.29 -24.29
C TYR A 236 3.74 6.66 -24.94
N ILE A 237 3.24 7.71 -24.30
CA ILE A 237 3.23 9.06 -24.89
C ILE A 237 4.45 9.87 -24.42
N LYS A 238 4.86 9.66 -23.18
CA LYS A 238 5.94 10.44 -22.55
C LYS A 238 6.94 9.49 -21.91
N ASN A 239 8.18 9.51 -22.40
CA ASN A 239 9.32 8.74 -21.89
C ASN A 239 8.99 7.25 -21.68
N PRO A 240 8.63 6.48 -22.74
CA PRO A 240 8.18 5.09 -22.60
C PRO A 240 9.25 4.15 -22.03
N GLU A 241 10.52 4.56 -22.05
CA GLU A 241 11.65 3.88 -21.41
C GLU A 241 11.63 3.98 -19.89
N ASN A 242 10.95 4.98 -19.32
CA ASN A 242 10.81 5.15 -17.88
C ASN A 242 9.66 4.27 -17.41
N ILE A 243 9.94 3.42 -16.43
CA ILE A 243 8.98 2.46 -15.89
C ILE A 243 8.65 2.85 -14.46
N ASP A 244 7.36 3.16 -14.23
CA ASP A 244 6.84 3.34 -12.88
C ASP A 244 6.75 1.97 -12.19
N ILE A 245 7.20 1.91 -10.96
CA ILE A 245 7.25 0.69 -10.16
C ILE A 245 6.40 0.89 -8.91
N ASN A 246 5.52 -0.05 -8.64
CA ASN A 246 4.82 -0.16 -7.36
C ASN A 246 4.97 -1.61 -6.87
N TRP A 247 5.73 -1.81 -5.81
CA TRP A 247 5.97 -3.13 -5.25
C TRP A 247 5.57 -3.18 -3.78
N ASP A 248 4.63 -4.06 -3.48
CA ASP A 248 4.16 -4.38 -2.15
C ASP A 248 4.63 -5.77 -1.75
N LEU A 249 5.19 -5.92 -0.56
CA LEU A 249 5.54 -7.19 0.05
C LEU A 249 4.94 -7.26 1.45
N LEU A 250 4.20 -8.32 1.71
CA LEU A 250 3.69 -8.65 3.03
C LEU A 250 4.18 -10.03 3.45
N ILE A 251 4.85 -10.08 4.59
CA ILE A 251 5.15 -11.32 5.31
C ILE A 251 4.30 -11.35 6.57
N LEU A 252 3.50 -12.41 6.71
CA LEU A 252 2.63 -12.62 7.82
C LEU A 252 3.02 -13.89 8.56
N THR A 253 3.33 -13.75 9.84
CA THR A 253 3.64 -14.85 10.74
C THR A 253 2.57 -14.99 11.80
N LYS A 254 1.90 -16.14 11.85
CA LYS A 254 0.94 -16.47 12.90
C LYS A 254 1.67 -17.07 14.09
N VAL A 255 1.67 -16.35 15.21
CA VAL A 255 2.19 -16.85 16.48
C VAL A 255 1.18 -17.80 17.12
N ASN A 256 -0.10 -17.41 17.14
CA ASN A 256 -1.22 -18.25 17.57
C ASN A 256 -2.51 -17.84 16.82
N LYS A 257 -3.69 -18.28 17.31
CA LYS A 257 -4.97 -17.99 16.65
C LYS A 257 -5.39 -16.52 16.71
N PHE A 258 -4.79 -15.73 17.57
CA PHE A 258 -5.12 -14.30 17.76
C PHE A 258 -3.95 -13.37 17.48
N ILE A 259 -2.70 -13.82 17.71
CA ILE A 259 -1.50 -12.98 17.61
C ILE A 259 -0.81 -13.24 16.28
N THR A 260 -0.50 -12.17 15.59
CA THR A 260 0.25 -12.16 14.33
C THR A 260 1.39 -11.16 14.39
N VAL A 261 2.46 -11.46 13.65
CA VAL A 261 3.55 -10.54 13.34
C VAL A 261 3.51 -10.29 11.84
N THR A 262 3.57 -9.03 11.45
CA THR A 262 3.57 -8.62 10.04
C THR A 262 4.81 -7.81 9.72
N ILE A 263 5.36 -8.03 8.54
CA ILE A 263 6.33 -7.14 7.90
C ILE A 263 5.68 -6.72 6.59
N ASN A 264 5.43 -5.44 6.43
CA ASN A 264 4.90 -4.86 5.21
C ASN A 264 5.90 -3.87 4.65
N THR A 265 6.31 -4.07 3.40
CA THR A 265 7.16 -3.13 2.68
C THR A 265 6.46 -2.65 1.42
N ASN A 266 6.57 -1.37 1.15
CA ASN A 266 6.08 -0.75 -0.07
C ASN A 266 7.21 0.07 -0.70
N LEU A 267 7.47 -0.17 -1.98
CA LEU A 267 8.41 0.59 -2.80
C LEU A 267 7.66 1.18 -3.98
N ILE A 268 7.77 2.49 -4.13
CA ILE A 268 7.16 3.24 -5.23
C ILE A 268 8.27 4.01 -5.94
N TYR A 269 8.30 3.91 -7.26
CA TYR A 269 9.06 4.79 -8.14
C TYR A 269 8.13 5.29 -9.24
N ASP A 270 8.06 6.58 -9.42
CA ASP A 270 7.31 7.25 -10.50
C ASP A 270 8.21 8.37 -11.01
N ASP A 271 8.57 8.29 -12.30
CA ASP A 271 9.52 9.23 -12.93
C ASP A 271 8.95 10.65 -13.05
N ASP A 272 7.65 10.80 -13.00
CA ASP A 272 6.95 12.07 -13.05
C ASP A 272 6.82 12.75 -11.68
N ILE A 273 7.19 12.06 -10.59
CA ILE A 273 7.10 12.60 -9.22
C ILE A 273 8.47 13.05 -8.74
N THR A 274 8.64 14.36 -8.58
CA THR A 274 9.83 14.94 -8.01
C THR A 274 9.82 14.85 -6.49
N ILE A 275 10.87 14.29 -5.92
CA ILE A 275 11.08 14.25 -4.47
C ILE A 275 12.01 15.38 -4.07
N THR A 276 11.62 16.12 -3.04
CA THR A 276 12.45 17.14 -2.41
C THR A 276 12.94 16.66 -1.06
N SER A 277 14.17 16.92 -0.71
CA SER A 277 14.73 16.63 0.60
C SER A 277 15.83 17.58 0.96
N ASP A 278 15.95 17.91 2.23
CA ASP A 278 17.10 18.64 2.77
C ASP A 278 18.28 17.68 2.90
N LYS A 279 19.29 17.84 2.04
CA LYS A 279 20.48 16.97 2.02
C LYS A 279 21.62 17.49 2.89
N ASN A 280 21.69 18.78 3.08
CA ASN A 280 22.80 19.45 3.77
C ASN A 280 22.44 19.78 5.22
N GLY A 281 21.17 19.65 5.63
CA GLY A 281 20.69 19.89 6.99
C GLY A 281 20.48 21.39 7.30
N ASP A 282 20.32 22.23 6.30
CA ASP A 282 20.12 23.67 6.50
C ASP A 282 18.65 24.07 6.68
N GLY A 283 17.72 23.12 6.63
CA GLY A 283 16.29 23.32 6.76
C GLY A 283 15.60 23.70 5.44
N ILE A 284 16.34 23.72 4.32
CA ILE A 284 15.81 24.02 2.99
C ILE A 284 15.80 22.73 2.16
N ASN A 285 14.64 22.40 1.63
CA ASN A 285 14.52 21.22 0.76
C ASN A 285 15.03 21.53 -0.65
N GLU A 286 16.04 20.78 -1.10
CA GLU A 286 16.49 20.84 -2.49
C GLU A 286 15.65 19.92 -3.37
N VAL A 287 15.44 20.32 -4.62
CA VAL A 287 14.81 19.49 -5.65
C VAL A 287 15.77 18.38 -6.08
N ASN A 288 15.41 17.13 -5.83
CA ASN A 288 16.27 15.98 -6.09
C ASN A 288 15.89 15.16 -7.34
N GLY A 289 14.76 15.48 -7.98
CA GLY A 289 14.19 14.71 -9.08
C GLY A 289 13.47 13.41 -8.63
N PRO A 290 13.12 12.53 -9.58
CA PRO A 290 12.44 11.26 -9.26
C PRO A 290 13.35 10.34 -8.44
N ARG A 291 12.78 9.71 -7.41
CA ARG A 291 13.50 8.78 -6.53
C ARG A 291 12.59 7.67 -6.04
N PRO A 292 13.15 6.48 -5.79
CA PRO A 292 12.42 5.44 -5.08
C PRO A 292 11.97 5.90 -3.69
N GLN A 293 10.70 5.70 -3.40
CA GLN A 293 10.09 5.92 -2.10
C GLN A 293 9.91 4.56 -1.43
N PHE A 294 10.42 4.40 -0.23
CA PHE A 294 10.37 3.14 0.50
C PHE A 294 9.71 3.34 1.85
N LYS A 295 8.74 2.48 2.15
CA LYS A 295 8.06 2.42 3.45
C LYS A 295 8.12 0.99 3.97
N GLU A 296 8.52 0.82 5.23
CA GLU A 296 8.51 -0.44 5.94
C GLU A 296 7.72 -0.30 7.24
N ILE A 297 6.88 -1.28 7.50
CA ILE A 297 6.08 -1.36 8.72
C ILE A 297 6.25 -2.75 9.30
N ILE A 298 6.76 -2.84 10.54
CA ILE A 298 6.79 -4.07 11.32
C ILE A 298 5.76 -3.94 12.43
N GLY A 299 4.81 -4.85 12.48
CA GLY A 299 3.69 -4.78 13.41
C GLY A 299 3.42 -6.07 14.16
N PHE A 300 2.95 -5.91 15.39
CA PHE A 300 2.37 -6.97 16.22
C PHE A 300 0.89 -6.67 16.40
N GLY A 301 0.01 -7.64 16.21
CA GLY A 301 -1.40 -7.33 16.34
C GLY A 301 -2.30 -8.52 16.58
N PHE A 302 -3.54 -8.14 16.87
CA PHE A 302 -4.64 -9.08 16.96
C PHE A 302 -5.39 -9.10 15.63
N SER A 303 -5.66 -10.29 15.10
CA SER A 303 -6.51 -10.42 13.93
C SER A 303 -7.79 -11.19 14.28
N TYR A 304 -8.93 -10.66 13.83
CA TYR A 304 -10.23 -11.29 13.95
C TYR A 304 -10.87 -11.42 12.58
N LYS A 305 -11.35 -12.63 12.28
CA LYS A 305 -12.01 -12.94 11.01
C LYS A 305 -13.50 -13.16 11.26
N LEU A 306 -14.33 -12.44 10.53
CA LEU A 306 -15.77 -12.67 10.38
C LEU A 306 -16.06 -13.60 9.21
#